data_ef692547bf47bb45767175168df8b88f
#
_entry.id   ef692547bf47bb45767175168df8b88f
#
_cell.length_a   1.000
_cell.length_b   1.000
_cell.length_c   1.000
_cell.angle_alpha   90.00
_cell.angle_beta   90.00
_cell.angle_gamma   90.00
#
_symmetry.space_group_name_H-M   'P 1'
#
loop_
_entity.id
_entity.type
_entity.pdbx_description
1 polymer ?
#
loop_
_entity_poly.entity_id
_entity_poly.type
_entity_poly.pdbx_seq_one_letter_code
_entity_poly.pdbx_strand_id
1 'polypeptide(L)'
;MATKPNFVFVDVPERPKANSIAVKRQRLIEGLTKQAAEVKRFEQGHWTPRNWFWSDDSGKSYLEVRYAKKPLVISEGKSAILCQSLEDVSAKIEQLKAIVKVGGLDPQIEAASGAIRSRFKKAK
;
A
#
# COMPACT_ATOMS: atom_id res chain seq x y z
N MET A 1 1.44 5.25 47.78
CA MET A 1 0.34 5.71 46.99
C MET A 1 0.62 5.51 45.50
N ALA A 2 -0.32 4.93 44.78
CA ALA A 2 -0.09 4.64 43.38
C ALA A 2 0.09 5.92 42.58
N THR A 3 1.09 5.95 41.72
CA THR A 3 1.31 7.04 40.80
C THR A 3 0.24 7.03 39.71
N LYS A 4 -0.43 8.14 39.53
CA LYS A 4 -1.41 8.23 38.46
C LYS A 4 -0.69 8.31 37.10
N PRO A 5 -1.06 7.49 36.13
CA PRO A 5 -0.44 7.61 34.82
C PRO A 5 -0.79 8.96 34.17
N ASN A 6 0.09 9.41 33.28
CA ASN A 6 -0.09 10.65 32.54
C ASN A 6 -1.03 10.47 31.33
N PHE A 7 -2.11 9.74 31.54
CA PHE A 7 -3.07 9.48 30.48
C PHE A 7 -4.22 10.48 30.57
N VAL A 8 -4.65 10.94 29.42
CA VAL A 8 -5.88 11.73 29.32
C VAL A 8 -7.00 10.75 28.94
N PHE A 9 -7.97 10.62 29.84
CA PHE A 9 -9.08 9.71 29.60
C PHE A 9 -10.23 10.49 28.95
N VAL A 10 -10.81 9.89 27.93
CA VAL A 10 -11.90 10.50 27.17
C VAL A 10 -13.02 9.48 27.01
N ASP A 11 -14.20 9.97 26.68
CA ASP A 11 -15.28 9.05 26.26
C ASP A 11 -14.87 8.38 24.97
N VAL A 12 -15.26 7.12 24.78
CA VAL A 12 -14.86 6.36 23.61
C VAL A 12 -15.43 7.00 22.35
N PRO A 13 -14.58 7.54 21.47
CA PRO A 13 -15.07 8.10 20.23
C PRO A 13 -15.50 7.01 19.26
N GLU A 14 -16.30 7.40 18.27
CA GLU A 14 -16.71 6.47 17.25
C GLU A 14 -15.50 6.00 16.46
N ARG A 15 -15.39 4.69 16.26
CA ARG A 15 -14.30 4.12 15.51
C ARG A 15 -14.56 4.21 14.02
N PRO A 16 -13.52 4.43 13.20
CA PRO A 16 -13.69 4.38 11.75
C PRO A 16 -14.24 3.04 11.33
N LYS A 17 -15.13 3.05 10.36
CA LYS A 17 -15.64 1.79 9.82
C LYS A 17 -14.54 1.06 9.06
N ALA A 18 -14.53 -0.27 9.14
CA ALA A 18 -13.49 -1.08 8.54
C ALA A 18 -13.39 -0.90 7.02
N ASN A 19 -14.49 -0.50 6.37
CA ASN A 19 -14.52 -0.27 4.92
C ASN A 19 -14.48 1.21 4.55
N SER A 20 -14.14 2.09 5.49
CA SER A 20 -14.02 3.52 5.17
C SER A 20 -12.81 3.76 4.30
N ILE A 21 -12.87 4.83 3.48
CA ILE A 21 -11.74 5.17 2.62
C ILE A 21 -10.49 5.52 3.44
N ALA A 22 -10.66 6.10 4.61
CA ALA A 22 -9.53 6.44 5.47
C ALA A 22 -8.76 5.18 5.89
N VAL A 23 -9.47 4.12 6.27
CA VAL A 23 -8.84 2.84 6.62
C VAL A 23 -8.17 2.21 5.41
N LYS A 24 -8.81 2.28 4.25
CA LYS A 24 -8.26 1.73 3.02
C LYS A 24 -6.99 2.45 2.60
N ARG A 25 -6.97 3.77 2.69
CA ARG A 25 -5.75 4.56 2.40
C ARG A 25 -4.63 4.15 3.32
N GLN A 26 -4.92 4.02 4.62
CA GLN A 26 -3.89 3.65 5.60
C GLN A 26 -3.34 2.25 5.31
N ARG A 27 -4.19 1.31 4.94
CA ARG A 27 -3.74 -0.04 4.58
C ARG A 27 -2.77 -0.01 3.40
N LEU A 28 -3.07 0.78 2.38
CA LEU A 28 -2.19 0.89 1.22
C LEU A 28 -0.88 1.59 1.59
N ILE A 29 -0.93 2.64 2.41
CA ILE A 29 0.27 3.34 2.87
C ILE A 29 1.17 2.39 3.67
N GLU A 30 0.60 1.56 4.52
CA GLU A 30 1.38 0.56 5.28
C GLU A 30 2.06 -0.42 4.35
N GLY A 31 1.37 -0.88 3.30
CA GLY A 31 1.96 -1.77 2.30
C GLY A 31 3.11 -1.09 1.58
N LEU A 32 2.93 0.15 1.16
CA LEU A 32 4.00 0.91 0.50
C LEU A 32 5.20 1.12 1.42
N THR A 33 4.95 1.38 2.70
CA THR A 33 6.02 1.56 3.68
C THR A 33 6.83 0.27 3.85
N LYS A 34 6.16 -0.88 3.88
CA LYS A 34 6.84 -2.17 3.94
C LYS A 34 7.70 -2.40 2.71
N GLN A 35 7.21 -2.02 1.53
CA GLN A 35 7.98 -2.19 0.29
C GLN A 35 9.20 -1.28 0.26
N ALA A 36 9.12 -0.08 0.81
CA ALA A 36 10.29 0.78 0.93
C ALA A 36 11.39 0.13 1.76
N ALA A 37 11.01 -0.54 2.86
CA ALA A 37 11.96 -1.29 3.67
C ALA A 37 12.54 -2.47 2.89
N GLU A 38 11.72 -3.14 2.07
CA GLU A 38 12.18 -4.28 1.27
C GLU A 38 13.18 -3.86 0.19
N VAL A 39 13.08 -2.64 -0.35
CA VAL A 39 14.08 -2.13 -1.29
C VAL A 39 15.46 -2.11 -0.64
N LYS A 40 15.54 -1.65 0.60
CA LYS A 40 16.80 -1.62 1.35
C LYS A 40 17.34 -3.03 1.58
N ARG A 41 16.47 -3.97 1.90
CA ARG A 41 16.87 -5.37 2.10
C ARG A 41 17.35 -5.99 0.79
N PHE A 42 16.71 -5.65 -0.31
CA PHE A 42 17.13 -6.12 -1.63
C PHE A 42 18.54 -5.65 -1.96
N GLU A 43 18.86 -4.40 -1.63
CA GLU A 43 20.22 -3.87 -1.82
C GLU A 43 21.26 -4.64 -1.01
N GLN A 44 20.84 -5.27 0.09
CA GLN A 44 21.72 -6.11 0.92
C GLN A 44 21.72 -7.58 0.48
N GLY A 45 21.07 -7.90 -0.63
CA GLY A 45 21.05 -9.25 -1.17
C GLY A 45 19.85 -10.10 -0.75
N HIS A 46 18.88 -9.53 -0.06
CA HIS A 46 17.69 -10.26 0.38
C HIS A 46 16.53 -10.00 -0.56
N TRP A 47 16.06 -11.04 -1.25
CA TRP A 47 14.92 -10.94 -2.14
C TRP A 47 13.85 -11.95 -1.73
N THR A 48 12.58 -11.57 -1.84
CA THR A 48 11.47 -12.51 -1.64
C THR A 48 10.47 -12.37 -2.79
N PRO A 49 9.75 -13.45 -3.13
CA PRO A 49 8.69 -13.38 -4.15
C PRO A 49 7.53 -12.45 -3.78
N ARG A 50 7.45 -12.03 -2.52
CA ARG A 50 6.38 -11.14 -2.04
C ARG A 50 6.68 -9.68 -2.33
N ASN A 51 7.88 -9.35 -2.80
CA ASN A 51 8.21 -7.97 -3.14
C ASN A 51 7.33 -7.49 -4.28
N TRP A 52 6.91 -6.23 -4.17
CA TRP A 52 6.10 -5.59 -5.22
C TRP A 52 6.94 -5.10 -6.38
N PHE A 53 8.26 -5.23 -6.28
CA PHE A 53 9.18 -4.74 -7.27
C PHE A 53 10.14 -5.85 -7.70
N TRP A 54 10.63 -5.73 -8.91
CA TRP A 54 11.62 -6.65 -9.48
C TRP A 54 12.39 -5.94 -10.58
N SER A 55 13.50 -6.54 -11.00
CA SER A 55 14.28 -6.04 -12.12
C SER A 55 14.33 -7.10 -13.21
N ASP A 56 14.35 -6.67 -14.46
CA ASP A 56 14.46 -7.58 -15.58
C ASP A 56 15.94 -7.70 -16.04
N ASP A 57 16.16 -8.52 -17.07
CA ASP A 57 17.51 -8.78 -17.57
C ASP A 57 18.15 -7.54 -18.19
N SER A 58 17.36 -6.55 -18.60
CA SER A 58 17.87 -5.31 -19.17
C SER A 58 18.28 -4.28 -18.12
N GLY A 59 18.05 -4.59 -16.85
CA GLY A 59 18.37 -3.69 -15.74
C GLY A 59 17.26 -2.71 -15.39
N LYS A 60 16.12 -2.81 -16.04
CA LYS A 60 14.97 -1.98 -15.70
C LYS A 60 14.24 -2.57 -14.49
N SER A 61 13.72 -1.71 -13.66
CA SER A 61 12.96 -2.11 -12.49
C SER A 61 11.48 -1.78 -12.66
N TYR A 62 10.65 -2.58 -11.99
CA TYR A 62 9.20 -2.41 -12.07
C TYR A 62 8.63 -2.45 -10.66
N LEU A 63 7.59 -1.65 -10.43
CA LEU A 63 6.85 -1.62 -9.16
C LEU A 63 5.39 -1.89 -9.47
N GLU A 64 4.87 -3.00 -8.98
CA GLU A 64 3.44 -3.32 -9.07
C GLU A 64 2.77 -3.04 -7.75
N VAL A 65 1.97 -1.99 -7.70
CA VAL A 65 1.27 -1.63 -6.48
C VAL A 65 0.16 -2.64 -6.22
N ARG A 66 0.03 -3.09 -4.98
CA ARG A 66 -0.98 -4.09 -4.62
C ARG A 66 -1.87 -3.58 -3.49
N TYR A 67 -3.12 -4.00 -3.54
CA TYR A 67 -4.08 -3.77 -2.49
C TYR A 67 -4.72 -5.11 -2.12
N ALA A 68 -4.64 -5.48 -0.83
CA ALA A 68 -5.17 -6.76 -0.35
C ALA A 68 -4.65 -7.94 -1.17
N LYS A 69 -3.34 -7.94 -1.47
CA LYS A 69 -2.62 -8.99 -2.21
C LYS A 69 -2.96 -9.07 -3.70
N LYS A 70 -3.73 -8.12 -4.22
CA LYS A 70 -4.07 -8.08 -5.64
C LYS A 70 -3.49 -6.84 -6.30
N PRO A 71 -3.11 -6.93 -7.58
CA PRO A 71 -2.62 -5.75 -8.27
C PRO A 71 -3.66 -4.62 -8.25
N LEU A 72 -3.19 -3.42 -7.95
CA LEU A 72 -4.03 -2.23 -7.98
C LEU A 72 -3.90 -1.57 -9.35
N VAL A 73 -4.97 -1.57 -10.13
CA VAL A 73 -4.97 -0.90 -11.43
C VAL A 73 -4.96 0.61 -11.18
N ILE A 74 -3.92 1.29 -11.66
CA ILE A 74 -3.73 2.71 -11.41
C ILE A 74 -4.16 3.54 -12.60
N SER A 75 -3.72 3.17 -13.80
CA SER A 75 -4.01 3.95 -15.00
C SER A 75 -4.03 3.05 -16.23
N GLU A 76 -4.96 3.29 -17.14
CA GLU A 76 -5.04 2.60 -18.45
C GLU A 76 -5.06 1.07 -18.31
N GLY A 77 -5.69 0.56 -17.26
CA GLY A 77 -5.77 -0.88 -17.00
C GLY A 77 -4.46 -1.49 -16.52
N LYS A 78 -3.47 -0.68 -16.18
CA LYS A 78 -2.13 -1.15 -15.80
C LYS A 78 -1.88 -0.95 -14.31
N SER A 79 -1.19 -1.90 -13.71
CA SER A 79 -0.85 -1.87 -12.28
C SER A 79 0.65 -1.73 -12.03
N ALA A 80 1.49 -1.85 -13.07
CA ALA A 80 2.94 -1.80 -12.91
C ALA A 80 3.48 -0.45 -13.38
N ILE A 81 4.48 0.06 -12.64
CA ILE A 81 5.14 1.32 -12.94
C ILE A 81 6.57 1.00 -13.33
N LEU A 82 7.01 1.57 -14.46
CA LEU A 82 8.40 1.43 -14.90
C LEU A 82 9.28 2.35 -14.06
N CYS A 83 10.35 1.78 -13.51
CA CYS A 83 11.33 2.51 -12.73
C CYS A 83 12.70 2.34 -13.38
N GLN A 84 13.53 3.38 -13.32
CA GLN A 84 14.86 3.36 -13.95
C GLN A 84 15.88 2.60 -13.11
N SER A 85 15.65 2.50 -11.80
CA SER A 85 16.59 1.88 -10.87
C SER A 85 15.86 1.55 -9.57
N LEU A 86 16.56 0.92 -8.64
CA LEU A 86 16.02 0.67 -7.30
C LEU A 86 15.79 1.98 -6.54
N GLU A 87 16.66 2.97 -6.75
CA GLU A 87 16.45 4.28 -6.15
C GLU A 87 15.15 4.90 -6.65
N ASP A 88 14.86 4.72 -7.94
CA ASP A 88 13.62 5.21 -8.52
C ASP A 88 12.41 4.48 -7.94
N VAL A 89 12.53 3.19 -7.64
CA VAL A 89 11.46 2.44 -6.95
C VAL A 89 11.13 3.11 -5.63
N SER A 90 12.15 3.44 -4.83
CA SER A 90 11.95 4.14 -3.55
C SER A 90 11.30 5.50 -3.75
N ALA A 91 11.73 6.25 -4.75
CA ALA A 91 11.15 7.56 -5.05
C ALA A 91 9.68 7.44 -5.45
N LYS A 92 9.34 6.44 -6.28
CA LYS A 92 7.95 6.20 -6.68
C LYS A 92 7.09 5.82 -5.47
N ILE A 93 7.62 5.01 -4.56
CA ILE A 93 6.90 4.62 -3.34
C ILE A 93 6.55 5.88 -2.53
N GLU A 94 7.50 6.79 -2.35
CA GLU A 94 7.24 8.01 -1.59
C GLU A 94 6.23 8.92 -2.28
N GLN A 95 6.31 9.03 -3.60
CA GLN A 95 5.32 9.78 -4.36
C GLN A 95 3.92 9.17 -4.24
N LEU A 96 3.83 7.84 -4.32
CA LEU A 96 2.56 7.14 -4.19
C LEU A 96 1.96 7.35 -2.79
N LYS A 97 2.77 7.30 -1.74
CA LYS A 97 2.29 7.55 -0.40
C LYS A 97 1.67 8.94 -0.27
N ALA A 98 2.31 9.94 -0.84
CA ALA A 98 1.78 11.31 -0.84
C ALA A 98 0.47 11.39 -1.61
N ILE A 99 0.38 10.75 -2.76
CA ILE A 99 -0.84 10.73 -3.59
C ILE A 99 -1.98 10.05 -2.83
N VAL A 100 -1.72 8.93 -2.18
CA VAL A 100 -2.73 8.19 -1.41
C VAL A 100 -3.25 9.05 -0.26
N LYS A 101 -2.36 9.76 0.44
CA LYS A 101 -2.75 10.59 1.58
C LYS A 101 -3.76 11.68 1.20
N VAL A 102 -3.63 12.25 0.02
CA VAL A 102 -4.54 13.31 -0.45
C VAL A 102 -5.72 12.79 -1.24
N GLY A 103 -5.88 11.47 -1.32
CA GLY A 103 -7.02 10.86 -1.98
C GLY A 103 -6.88 10.66 -3.47
N GLY A 104 -5.66 10.81 -4.02
CA GLY A 104 -5.45 10.72 -5.46
C GLY A 104 -5.67 9.34 -6.06
N LEU A 105 -5.66 8.29 -5.24
CA LEU A 105 -5.93 6.93 -5.70
C LEU A 105 -7.23 6.35 -5.14
N ASP A 106 -8.09 7.18 -4.55
CA ASP A 106 -9.33 6.70 -3.96
C ASP A 106 -10.22 5.92 -4.94
N PRO A 107 -10.43 6.37 -6.21
CA PRO A 107 -11.24 5.57 -7.14
C PRO A 107 -10.64 4.20 -7.42
N GLN A 108 -9.32 4.11 -7.53
CA GLN A 108 -8.63 2.85 -7.76
C GLN A 108 -8.76 1.91 -6.56
N ILE A 109 -8.60 2.46 -5.36
CA ILE A 109 -8.74 1.70 -4.12
C ILE A 109 -10.17 1.18 -3.98
N GLU A 110 -11.16 2.02 -4.24
CA GLU A 110 -12.57 1.63 -4.15
C GLU A 110 -12.91 0.56 -5.18
N ALA A 111 -12.38 0.66 -6.40
CA ALA A 111 -12.60 -0.34 -7.43
C ALA A 111 -12.02 -1.69 -7.02
N ALA A 112 -10.81 -1.70 -6.47
CA ALA A 112 -10.17 -2.94 -6.00
C ALA A 112 -10.95 -3.53 -4.82
N SER A 113 -11.35 -2.70 -3.87
CA SER A 113 -12.13 -3.14 -2.71
C SER A 113 -13.49 -3.69 -3.12
N GLY A 114 -14.16 -3.03 -4.07
CA GLY A 114 -15.45 -3.48 -4.58
C GLY A 114 -15.36 -4.82 -5.28
N ALA A 115 -14.32 -5.02 -6.09
CA ALA A 115 -14.09 -6.29 -6.77
C ALA A 115 -13.91 -7.44 -5.76
N ILE A 116 -13.18 -7.20 -4.68
CA ILE A 116 -12.99 -8.19 -3.64
C ILE A 116 -14.32 -8.53 -2.97
N ARG A 117 -15.11 -7.53 -2.63
CA ARG A 117 -16.43 -7.75 -2.01
C ARG A 117 -17.38 -8.51 -2.95
N SER A 118 -17.36 -8.20 -4.23
CA SER A 118 -18.17 -8.93 -5.21
C SER A 118 -17.84 -10.41 -5.25
N ARG A 119 -16.56 -10.73 -5.15
CA ARG A 119 -16.13 -12.14 -5.14
C ARG A 119 -16.66 -12.87 -3.91
N PHE A 120 -16.63 -12.25 -2.75
CA PHE A 120 -17.17 -12.86 -1.53
C PHE A 120 -18.68 -13.07 -1.64
N LYS A 121 -19.40 -12.13 -2.23
CA LYS A 121 -20.84 -12.29 -2.43
C LYS A 121 -21.18 -13.44 -3.37
N LYS A 122 -20.39 -13.64 -4.41
CA LYS A 122 -20.61 -14.73 -5.38
C LYS A 122 -20.31 -16.10 -4.79
N ALA A 123 -19.56 -16.17 -3.71
CA ALA A 123 -19.17 -17.42 -3.09
C ALA A 123 -20.25 -18.05 -2.21
N LYS A 124 -21.39 -17.41 -2.08
CA LYS A 124 -22.50 -17.98 -1.29
C LYS A 124 -23.17 -19.12 -2.01
#